data_917c5d4643fc6e5e2b7796906dea8c27
#
_entry.id   917c5d4643fc6e5e2b7796906dea8c27
#
_cell.length_a   1.000
_cell.length_b   1.000
_cell.length_c   1.000
_cell.angle_alpha   90.00
_cell.angle_beta   90.00
_cell.angle_gamma   90.00
#
_symmetry.space_group_name_H-M   'P 1'
#
loop_
_entity.id
_entity.type
_entity.pdbx_description
1 polymer ?
#
loop_
_entity_poly.entity_id
_entity_poly.type
_entity_poly.pdbx_seq_one_letter_code
_entity_poly.pdbx_strand_id
1 'polypeptide(L)'
;MKGHLETIHAYTNDQNLVDNMHSKNRRGRAAALNMVITETGAGKAVAKALPTLKGKLTSNAIRVPVPNGSLAILHLKLGSEITTDAINAIMKHNALEGALVEPVSYTHLTLPTISSV
;
A
#
# COMPACT_ATOMS: atom_id res chain seq x y z
N MET A 1 13.83 2.54 -12.12
CA MET A 1 13.07 2.41 -10.86
C MET A 1 12.69 0.96 -10.65
N LYS A 2 12.82 0.43 -9.44
CA LYS A 2 12.29 -0.86 -8.97
C LYS A 2 11.74 -0.65 -7.57
N GLY A 3 10.85 -1.50 -7.11
CA GLY A 3 10.33 -1.34 -5.76
C GLY A 3 9.48 -2.50 -5.24
N HIS A 4 9.04 -2.33 -4.01
CA HIS A 4 8.13 -3.21 -3.32
C HIS A 4 6.99 -2.41 -2.70
N LEU A 5 5.77 -2.88 -2.91
CA LEU A 5 4.57 -2.35 -2.29
C LEU A 5 4.07 -3.35 -1.24
N GLU A 6 4.09 -2.96 0.00
CA GLU A 6 3.43 -3.70 1.07
C GLU A 6 2.16 -2.96 1.50
N THR A 7 1.06 -3.69 1.65
CA THR A 7 -0.20 -3.13 2.14
C THR A 7 -0.55 -3.77 3.48
N ILE A 8 -0.75 -2.94 4.51
CA ILE A 8 -1.43 -3.35 5.73
C ILE A 8 -2.90 -3.00 5.55
N HIS A 9 -3.77 -4.01 5.55
CA HIS A 9 -5.13 -3.86 5.03
C HIS A 9 -6.16 -4.52 5.95
N ALA A 10 -7.29 -3.87 6.12
CA ALA A 10 -8.46 -4.46 6.77
C ALA A 10 -8.81 -5.83 6.18
N TYR A 11 -9.41 -6.71 6.97
CA TYR A 11 -9.94 -7.97 6.45
C TYR A 11 -11.07 -7.71 5.45
N THR A 12 -11.30 -8.66 4.57
CA THR A 12 -12.32 -8.56 3.50
C THR A 12 -13.13 -9.85 3.39
N ASN A 13 -14.21 -9.82 2.66
CA ASN A 13 -15.08 -10.98 2.41
C ASN A 13 -14.36 -12.21 1.79
N ASP A 14 -13.16 -12.03 1.25
CA ASP A 14 -12.31 -13.13 0.76
C ASP A 14 -11.53 -13.82 1.88
N GLN A 15 -11.85 -13.58 3.13
CA GLN A 15 -11.32 -14.27 4.31
C GLN A 15 -12.47 -14.90 5.10
N ASN A 16 -12.20 -16.06 5.70
CA ASN A 16 -13.18 -16.67 6.59
C ASN A 16 -13.30 -15.87 7.89
N LEU A 17 -14.52 -15.71 8.41
CA LEU A 17 -14.75 -15.06 9.71
C LEU A 17 -14.33 -15.94 10.88
N VAL A 18 -14.45 -17.25 10.72
CA VAL A 18 -13.96 -18.28 11.66
C VAL A 18 -12.97 -19.19 10.95
N ASP A 19 -12.15 -19.90 11.73
CA ASP A 19 -11.19 -20.84 11.16
C ASP A 19 -11.90 -21.93 10.35
N ASN A 20 -11.59 -22.00 9.05
CA ASN A 20 -12.13 -23.00 8.15
C ASN A 20 -11.23 -23.13 6.90
N MET A 21 -11.45 -24.18 6.13
CA MET A 21 -10.72 -24.38 4.87
C MET A 21 -10.96 -23.24 3.88
N HIS A 22 -9.92 -22.86 3.15
CA HIS A 22 -9.98 -21.84 2.12
C HIS A 22 -9.09 -22.23 0.93
N SER A 23 -9.53 -21.91 -0.29
CA SER A 23 -8.79 -22.22 -1.51
C SER A 23 -7.43 -21.51 -1.60
N LYS A 24 -7.30 -20.35 -0.98
CA LYS A 24 -6.03 -19.61 -0.87
C LYS A 24 -5.40 -19.86 0.50
N ASN A 25 -4.12 -20.18 0.49
CA ASN A 25 -3.35 -20.38 1.71
C ASN A 25 -3.51 -19.20 2.68
N ARG A 26 -3.62 -19.49 3.95
CA ARG A 26 -3.71 -18.55 5.07
C ARG A 26 -5.01 -17.75 5.20
N ARG A 27 -5.86 -17.66 4.18
CA ARG A 27 -7.14 -16.92 4.26
C ARG A 27 -8.25 -17.69 4.99
N GLY A 28 -8.01 -18.92 5.38
CA GLY A 28 -8.92 -19.73 6.18
C GLY A 28 -8.90 -19.41 7.68
N ARG A 29 -7.97 -18.58 8.16
CA ARG A 29 -7.91 -18.16 9.56
C ARG A 29 -8.93 -17.08 9.85
N ALA A 30 -9.50 -17.12 11.09
CA ALA A 30 -10.50 -16.16 11.56
C ALA A 30 -10.03 -14.71 11.36
N ALA A 31 -10.70 -14.01 10.43
CA ALA A 31 -10.26 -12.71 9.92
C ALA A 31 -10.18 -11.62 10.99
N ALA A 32 -11.12 -11.64 11.94
CA ALA A 32 -11.20 -10.64 13.01
C ALA A 32 -10.21 -10.89 14.17
N LEU A 33 -9.46 -12.00 14.14
CA LEU A 33 -8.58 -12.42 15.25
C LEU A 33 -7.12 -12.65 14.81
N ASN A 34 -6.85 -12.66 13.50
CA ASN A 34 -5.53 -13.03 12.99
C ASN A 34 -4.98 -12.00 12.00
N MET A 35 -3.67 -11.87 11.98
CA MET A 35 -2.94 -11.25 10.87
C MET A 35 -2.60 -12.32 9.83
N VAL A 36 -2.80 -11.99 8.56
CA VAL A 36 -2.59 -12.91 7.45
C VAL A 36 -1.76 -12.27 6.35
N ILE A 37 -0.59 -12.85 6.07
CA ILE A 37 0.18 -12.48 4.90
C ILE A 37 -0.45 -13.15 3.68
N THR A 38 -0.72 -12.37 2.64
CA THR A 38 -1.34 -12.85 1.41
C THR A 38 -0.88 -12.06 0.19
N GLU A 39 -1.22 -12.56 -0.99
CA GLU A 39 -1.00 -11.83 -2.22
C GLU A 39 -1.92 -10.60 -2.33
N THR A 40 -1.44 -9.59 -3.04
CA THR A 40 -2.24 -8.43 -3.44
C THR A 40 -2.17 -8.21 -4.95
N GLY A 41 -3.27 -7.76 -5.52
CA GLY A 41 -3.33 -7.31 -6.91
C GLY A 41 -2.77 -5.90 -7.13
N ALA A 42 -2.36 -5.19 -6.08
CA ALA A 42 -1.98 -3.78 -6.16
C ALA A 42 -0.81 -3.53 -7.14
N GLY A 43 0.25 -4.34 -7.10
CA GLY A 43 1.36 -4.22 -8.04
C GLY A 43 0.95 -4.44 -9.51
N LYS A 44 0.00 -5.34 -9.75
CA LYS A 44 -0.57 -5.56 -11.09
C LYS A 44 -1.46 -4.40 -11.51
N ALA A 45 -2.21 -3.82 -10.58
CA ALA A 45 -3.07 -2.65 -10.85
C ALA A 45 -2.22 -1.42 -11.23
N VAL A 46 -1.14 -1.16 -10.48
CA VAL A 46 -0.19 -0.10 -10.83
C VAL A 46 0.40 -0.31 -12.22
N ALA A 47 0.77 -1.54 -12.59
CA ALA A 47 1.30 -1.84 -13.91
C ALA A 47 0.28 -1.68 -15.05
N LYS A 48 -1.03 -1.74 -14.76
CA LYS A 48 -2.07 -1.40 -15.74
C LYS A 48 -2.17 0.10 -15.98
N ALA A 49 -2.09 0.90 -14.90
CA ALA A 49 -2.12 2.36 -14.98
C ALA A 49 -0.80 2.94 -15.54
N LEU A 50 0.32 2.34 -15.17
CA LEU A 50 1.67 2.74 -15.56
C LEU A 50 2.42 1.56 -16.20
N PRO A 51 2.23 1.27 -17.49
CA PRO A 51 2.81 0.09 -18.16
C PRO A 51 4.34 0.02 -18.09
N THR A 52 5.01 1.16 -17.96
CA THR A 52 6.47 1.26 -17.82
C THR A 52 7.00 0.61 -16.53
N LEU A 53 6.12 0.36 -15.55
CA LEU A 53 6.43 -0.30 -14.29
C LEU A 53 6.16 -1.80 -14.28
N LYS A 54 5.68 -2.37 -15.38
CA LYS A 54 5.43 -3.80 -15.49
C LYS A 54 6.69 -4.61 -15.17
N GLY A 55 6.58 -5.54 -14.22
CA GLY A 55 7.69 -6.38 -13.77
C GLY A 55 8.74 -5.68 -12.88
N LYS A 56 8.55 -4.39 -12.57
CA LYS A 56 9.47 -3.62 -11.73
C LYS A 56 9.04 -3.50 -10.27
N LEU A 57 7.80 -3.90 -9.97
CA LEU A 57 7.23 -3.86 -8.63
C LEU A 57 6.86 -5.26 -8.18
N THR A 58 7.27 -5.60 -6.97
CA THR A 58 6.72 -6.72 -6.22
C THR A 58 5.70 -6.20 -5.21
N SER A 59 4.77 -7.05 -4.76
CA SER A 59 3.76 -6.63 -3.80
C SER A 59 3.22 -7.79 -2.97
N ASN A 60 2.91 -7.51 -1.71
CA ASN A 60 2.17 -8.38 -0.81
C ASN A 60 1.20 -7.57 0.06
N ALA A 61 0.33 -8.27 0.78
CA ALA A 61 -0.55 -7.67 1.76
C ALA A 61 -0.46 -8.41 3.09
N ILE A 62 -0.51 -7.63 4.16
CA ILE A 62 -0.75 -8.11 5.52
C ILE A 62 -2.18 -7.72 5.86
N ARG A 63 -3.08 -8.70 5.95
CA ARG A 63 -4.43 -8.48 6.46
C ARG A 63 -4.39 -8.41 7.98
N VAL A 64 -5.04 -7.39 8.53
CA VAL A 64 -5.10 -7.15 9.97
C VAL A 64 -6.55 -7.18 10.46
N PRO A 65 -6.80 -7.50 11.75
CA PRO A 65 -8.13 -7.66 12.30
C PRO A 65 -8.82 -6.30 12.58
N VAL A 66 -8.89 -5.44 11.57
CA VAL A 66 -9.60 -4.16 11.62
C VAL A 66 -10.67 -4.13 10.52
N PRO A 67 -11.83 -3.50 10.76
CA PRO A 67 -12.95 -3.54 9.83
C PRO A 67 -12.76 -2.63 8.61
N ASN A 68 -11.91 -1.60 8.70
CA ASN A 68 -11.76 -0.61 7.64
C ASN A 68 -10.36 -0.04 7.55
N GLY A 69 -10.04 0.51 6.39
CA GLY A 69 -8.78 1.21 6.12
C GLY A 69 -7.67 0.32 5.58
N SER A 70 -6.67 0.99 5.03
CA SER A 70 -5.43 0.36 4.60
C SER A 70 -4.27 1.36 4.64
N LEU A 71 -3.07 0.84 4.86
CA LEU A 71 -1.81 1.56 4.80
C LEU A 71 -0.96 0.97 3.69
N ALA A 72 -0.45 1.79 2.80
CA ALA A 72 0.50 1.39 1.77
C ALA A 72 1.91 1.84 2.15
N ILE A 73 2.86 0.90 2.14
CA ILE A 73 4.28 1.15 2.37
C ILE A 73 5.00 0.90 1.06
N LEU A 74 5.70 1.92 0.56
CA LEU A 74 6.43 1.86 -0.69
C LEU A 74 7.94 1.92 -0.43
N HIS A 75 8.64 0.87 -0.82
CA HIS A 75 10.09 0.83 -0.88
C HIS A 75 10.52 0.98 -2.33
N LEU A 76 11.10 2.12 -2.70
CA LEU A 76 11.47 2.43 -4.08
C LEU A 76 12.96 2.66 -4.22
N LYS A 77 13.57 2.00 -5.22
CA LYS A 77 14.89 2.34 -5.72
C LYS A 77 14.73 3.23 -6.95
N LEU A 78 14.99 4.52 -6.77
CA LEU A 78 14.90 5.51 -7.84
C LEU A 78 16.19 5.52 -8.68
N GLY A 79 16.13 6.11 -9.86
CA GLY A 79 17.29 6.26 -10.76
C GLY A 79 18.15 7.48 -10.47
N SER A 80 17.65 8.41 -9.65
CA SER A 80 18.33 9.63 -9.22
C SER A 80 18.14 9.83 -7.72
N GLU A 81 19.04 10.55 -7.10
CA GLU A 81 18.87 11.02 -5.73
C GLU A 81 17.78 12.08 -5.66
N ILE A 82 16.99 12.03 -4.61
CA ILE A 82 15.92 12.98 -4.34
C ILE A 82 15.81 13.18 -2.83
N THR A 83 15.57 14.40 -2.40
CA THR A 83 15.38 14.72 -0.99
C THR A 83 13.93 14.47 -0.55
N THR A 84 13.72 14.27 0.74
CA THR A 84 12.38 14.15 1.33
C THR A 84 11.51 15.36 1.02
N ASP A 85 12.08 16.58 1.14
CA ASP A 85 11.35 17.81 0.86
C ASP A 85 10.90 17.90 -0.60
N ALA A 86 11.76 17.47 -1.54
CA ALA A 86 11.40 17.44 -2.96
C ALA A 86 10.28 16.42 -3.24
N ILE A 87 10.30 15.24 -2.62
CA ILE A 87 9.20 14.27 -2.74
C ILE A 87 7.91 14.86 -2.18
N ASN A 88 7.95 15.43 -0.98
CA ASN A 88 6.80 16.04 -0.34
C ASN A 88 6.21 17.19 -1.18
N ALA A 89 7.07 18.03 -1.76
CA ALA A 89 6.64 19.12 -2.64
C ALA A 89 5.94 18.58 -3.91
N ILE A 90 6.49 17.54 -4.54
CA ILE A 90 5.89 16.89 -5.72
C ILE A 90 4.51 16.30 -5.36
N MET A 91 4.41 15.58 -4.25
CA MET A 91 3.15 14.98 -3.81
C MET A 91 2.10 16.04 -3.50
N LYS A 92 2.48 17.08 -2.76
CA LYS A 92 1.60 18.21 -2.43
C LYS A 92 1.09 18.92 -3.68
N HIS A 93 1.99 19.28 -4.60
CA HIS A 93 1.61 19.94 -5.85
C HIS A 93 0.61 19.10 -6.65
N ASN A 94 0.88 17.81 -6.85
CA ASN A 94 -0.02 16.95 -7.62
C ASN A 94 -1.39 16.75 -6.96
N ALA A 95 -1.46 16.73 -5.64
CA ALA A 95 -2.71 16.58 -4.91
C ALA A 95 -3.55 17.87 -4.87
N LEU A 96 -2.92 19.05 -4.94
CA LEU A 96 -3.62 20.34 -4.82
C LEU A 96 -3.84 21.06 -6.16
N GLU A 97 -2.94 20.89 -7.12
CA GLU A 97 -2.89 21.67 -8.35
C GLU A 97 -2.66 20.83 -9.62
N GLY A 98 -2.23 19.56 -9.45
CA GLY A 98 -1.84 18.66 -10.53
C GLY A 98 -2.94 17.68 -10.95
N ALA A 99 -2.52 16.64 -11.64
CA ALA A 99 -3.40 15.63 -12.21
C ALA A 99 -4.12 14.73 -11.17
N LEU A 100 -3.79 14.84 -9.89
CA LEU A 100 -4.34 14.01 -8.81
C LEU A 100 -5.24 14.81 -7.84
N VAL A 101 -5.69 15.99 -8.22
CA VAL A 101 -6.52 16.87 -7.37
C VAL A 101 -7.81 16.18 -6.90
N GLU A 102 -8.50 15.46 -7.78
CA GLU A 102 -9.73 14.77 -7.41
C GLU A 102 -9.49 13.41 -6.73
N PRO A 103 -8.60 12.52 -7.26
CA PRO A 103 -8.44 11.18 -6.71
C PRO A 103 -7.60 11.12 -5.43
N VAL A 104 -6.84 12.15 -5.08
CA VAL A 104 -5.93 12.16 -3.93
C VAL A 104 -6.25 13.31 -2.99
N SER A 105 -6.66 12.99 -1.77
CA SER A 105 -6.80 13.96 -0.69
C SER A 105 -5.44 14.15 0.01
N TYR A 106 -4.97 15.38 0.07
CA TYR A 106 -3.78 15.77 0.82
C TYR A 106 -4.18 16.33 2.17
N THR A 107 -4.04 15.55 3.21
CA THR A 107 -4.28 15.98 4.60
C THR A 107 -3.01 16.45 5.30
N HIS A 108 -1.94 15.68 5.24
CA HIS A 108 -0.56 16.08 5.55
C HIS A 108 0.39 14.97 5.13
N LEU A 109 1.57 15.32 4.67
CA LEU A 109 2.59 14.36 4.21
C LEU A 109 3.70 14.13 5.23
N THR A 110 3.73 14.88 6.29
CA THR A 110 4.64 14.62 7.38
C THR A 110 4.00 13.63 8.34
N LEU A 111 4.42 12.37 8.28
CA LEU A 111 4.39 11.59 9.50
C LEU A 111 5.07 12.43 10.58
N PRO A 112 4.49 12.54 11.80
CA PRO A 112 5.22 13.12 12.91
C PRO A 112 6.54 12.34 12.99
N THR A 113 7.60 12.95 12.53
CA THR A 113 8.94 12.49 12.81
C THR A 113 9.02 12.58 14.31
N ILE A 114 9.00 11.43 14.97
CA ILE A 114 9.49 11.36 16.33
C ILE A 114 10.95 11.73 16.18
N SER A 115 11.21 13.03 16.30
CA SER A 115 12.57 13.50 16.37
C SER A 115 13.15 12.87 17.63
N SER A 116 14.04 11.92 17.41
CA SER A 116 15.19 11.60 18.26
C SER A 116 15.09 12.06 19.70
N VAL A 117 15.05 11.13 20.56
CA VAL A 117 15.71 11.24 21.84
C VAL A 117 17.19 11.61 21.65
#